data_49530d01202f6327f301f62b14bbb6a6
#
_entry.id   49530d01202f6327f301f62b14bbb6a6
#
_cell.length_a   1.000
_cell.length_b   1.000
_cell.length_c   1.000
_cell.angle_alpha   90.00
_cell.angle_beta   90.00
_cell.angle_gamma   90.00
#
_symmetry.space_group_name_H-M   'P 1'
#
loop_
_entity.id
_entity.type
_entity.pdbx_description
1 polymer ?
#
loop_
_entity_poly.entity_id
_entity_poly.type
_entity_poly.pdbx_seq_one_letter_code
_entity_poly.pdbx_strand_id
1 'polypeptide(L)'
;MKSKNSYIIVTMDEKQNNLDQAHLDFISTVSHELRTPLTSIRGFADTLLTSYDRLTPEQREKFLNIIKDQSNRLINLVENLLTVSKMQSDKELMIYKSIDVPPFVDACVQMIKNQYKTHKYVVNYDKNLPKIMVDTDKFQQILLNLIDNASKYSKEASTVWISVNQNYSENTVILSVKDEGIGIAQEDINKIFNKFSRIDSPLTRKIQGNGLGLYITKTLVEKMNGEICVESKEKGSEFKVIFKSATPEDDGKKAIC
;
A
#
# COMPACT_ATOMS: atom_id res chain seq x y z
N MET A 1 -0.60 -5.70 51.84
CA MET A 1 -1.31 -5.04 50.71
C MET A 1 -0.46 -3.97 50.01
N LYS A 2 0.83 -4.18 49.73
CA LYS A 2 1.73 -3.21 49.04
C LYS A 2 2.33 -3.71 47.71
N SER A 3 1.98 -4.91 47.23
CA SER A 3 2.69 -5.51 46.08
C SER A 3 1.98 -5.36 44.73
N LYS A 4 0.67 -5.07 44.69
CA LYS A 4 -0.07 -4.96 43.40
C LYS A 4 0.10 -3.62 42.69
N ASN A 5 0.34 -2.51 43.40
CA ASN A 5 0.49 -1.19 42.76
C ASN A 5 1.85 -1.01 42.07
N SER A 6 2.91 -1.65 42.56
CA SER A 6 4.25 -1.57 41.94
C SER A 6 4.30 -2.22 40.56
N TYR A 7 3.62 -3.36 40.38
CA TYR A 7 3.57 -4.04 39.07
C TYR A 7 2.79 -3.27 38.02
N ILE A 8 1.74 -2.54 38.39
CA ILE A 8 0.93 -1.73 37.46
C ILE A 8 1.73 -0.51 37.00
N ILE A 9 2.50 0.12 37.86
CA ILE A 9 3.34 1.28 37.52
C ILE A 9 4.47 0.86 36.57
N VAL A 10 5.17 -0.24 36.84
CA VAL A 10 6.25 -0.74 35.97
C VAL A 10 5.73 -1.10 34.58
N THR A 11 4.58 -1.76 34.50
CA THR A 11 3.98 -2.11 33.17
C THR A 11 3.43 -0.92 32.41
N MET A 12 3.04 0.16 33.08
CA MET A 12 2.66 1.43 32.43
C MET A 12 3.87 2.17 31.90
N ASP A 13 4.96 2.27 32.67
CA ASP A 13 6.21 2.88 32.22
C ASP A 13 6.85 2.13 31.05
N GLU A 14 6.83 0.80 31.05
CA GLU A 14 7.33 0.00 29.92
C GLU A 14 6.48 0.18 28.65
N LYS A 15 5.16 0.27 28.76
CA LYS A 15 4.28 0.56 27.64
C LYS A 15 4.51 1.98 27.09
N GLN A 16 4.66 2.96 27.97
CA GLN A 16 4.94 4.34 27.58
C GLN A 16 6.30 4.45 26.90
N ASN A 17 7.35 3.87 27.46
CA ASN A 17 8.68 3.84 26.86
C ASN A 17 8.70 3.13 25.50
N ASN A 18 7.95 2.04 25.33
CA ASN A 18 7.84 1.35 24.04
C ASN A 18 7.10 2.19 23.00
N LEU A 19 6.08 2.96 23.37
CA LEU A 19 5.35 3.88 22.50
C LEU A 19 6.25 5.05 22.09
N ASP A 20 7.00 5.63 23.01
CA ASP A 20 7.92 6.74 22.75
C ASP A 20 9.06 6.28 21.83
N GLN A 21 9.62 5.08 22.06
CA GLN A 21 10.65 4.50 21.18
C GLN A 21 10.13 4.26 19.77
N ALA A 22 8.94 3.66 19.62
CA ALA A 22 8.33 3.43 18.31
C ALA A 22 8.05 4.75 17.57
N HIS A 23 7.76 5.84 18.30
CA HIS A 23 7.56 7.16 17.71
C HIS A 23 8.87 7.78 17.24
N LEU A 24 9.94 7.65 18.02
CA LEU A 24 11.28 8.11 17.64
C LEU A 24 11.82 7.33 16.44
N ASP A 25 11.65 6.03 16.41
CA ASP A 25 12.04 5.18 15.28
C ASP A 25 11.26 5.56 14.00
N PHE A 26 9.97 5.86 14.12
CA PHE A 26 9.15 6.37 13.02
C PHE A 26 9.70 7.69 12.47
N ILE A 27 9.96 8.69 13.33
CA ILE A 27 10.50 10.00 12.92
C ILE A 27 11.88 9.83 12.28
N SER A 28 12.75 9.00 12.84
CA SER A 28 14.07 8.70 12.29
C SER A 28 13.98 8.10 10.90
N THR A 29 13.10 7.11 10.70
CA THR A 29 12.88 6.45 9.43
C THR A 29 12.32 7.42 8.38
N VAL A 30 11.31 8.23 8.74
CA VAL A 30 10.77 9.31 7.87
C VAL A 30 11.87 10.26 7.42
N SER A 31 12.71 10.73 8.35
CA SER A 31 13.80 11.65 8.05
C SER A 31 14.80 11.05 7.07
N HIS A 32 15.08 9.76 7.20
CA HIS A 32 15.98 9.04 6.30
C HIS A 32 15.38 8.84 4.90
N GLU A 33 14.09 8.45 4.83
CA GLU A 33 13.37 8.25 3.57
C GLU A 33 13.13 9.57 2.79
N LEU A 34 13.04 10.69 3.49
CA LEU A 34 12.99 12.03 2.86
C LEU A 34 14.36 12.52 2.38
N ARG A 35 15.43 12.27 3.16
CA ARG A 35 16.77 12.77 2.85
C ARG A 35 17.33 12.18 1.57
N THR A 36 17.13 10.90 1.33
CA THR A 36 17.69 10.19 0.17
C THR A 36 17.26 10.80 -1.17
N PRO A 37 15.96 10.95 -1.48
CA PRO A 37 15.50 11.57 -2.73
C PRO A 37 15.89 13.04 -2.82
N LEU A 38 15.85 13.80 -1.71
CA LEU A 38 16.28 15.20 -1.69
C LEU A 38 17.75 15.36 -2.06
N THR A 39 18.62 14.50 -1.52
CA THR A 39 20.06 14.50 -1.86
C THR A 39 20.29 14.18 -3.33
N SER A 40 19.52 13.23 -3.89
CA SER A 40 19.59 12.89 -5.31
C SER A 40 19.13 14.05 -6.19
N ILE A 41 17.98 14.67 -5.90
CA ILE A 41 17.46 15.84 -6.61
C ILE A 41 18.53 16.95 -6.63
N ARG A 42 19.06 17.30 -5.46
CA ARG A 42 20.09 18.35 -5.34
C ARG A 42 21.33 18.02 -6.15
N GLY A 43 21.87 16.79 -6.02
CA GLY A 43 23.09 16.40 -6.72
C GLY A 43 22.96 16.45 -8.25
N PHE A 44 21.85 16.00 -8.81
CA PHE A 44 21.62 16.07 -10.26
C PHE A 44 21.31 17.50 -10.72
N ALA A 45 20.61 18.30 -9.92
CA ALA A 45 20.42 19.73 -10.21
C ALA A 45 21.74 20.49 -10.20
N ASP A 46 22.61 20.30 -9.20
CA ASP A 46 23.94 20.89 -9.12
C ASP A 46 24.82 20.50 -10.32
N THR A 47 24.75 19.21 -10.72
CA THR A 47 25.46 18.69 -11.90
C THR A 47 24.98 19.36 -13.18
N LEU A 48 23.68 19.55 -13.36
CA LEU A 48 23.12 20.25 -14.50
C LEU A 48 23.54 21.72 -14.52
N LEU A 49 23.55 22.38 -13.37
CA LEU A 49 23.94 23.81 -13.28
C LEU A 49 25.44 24.04 -13.54
N THR A 50 26.30 23.15 -13.03
CA THR A 50 27.77 23.36 -13.10
C THR A 50 28.41 22.78 -14.34
N SER A 51 27.80 21.82 -14.99
CA SER A 51 28.38 21.06 -16.10
C SER A 51 27.52 21.04 -17.36
N TYR A 52 26.52 21.91 -17.47
CA TYR A 52 25.52 21.90 -18.52
C TYR A 52 26.12 21.76 -19.93
N ASP A 53 27.13 22.55 -20.26
CA ASP A 53 27.75 22.56 -21.59
C ASP A 53 28.62 21.33 -21.87
N ARG A 54 29.00 20.58 -20.84
CA ARG A 54 29.79 19.36 -20.93
C ARG A 54 28.93 18.09 -21.07
N LEU A 55 27.62 18.19 -20.78
CA LEU A 55 26.68 17.11 -20.83
C LEU A 55 26.07 16.99 -22.23
N THR A 56 25.91 15.75 -22.72
CA THR A 56 25.13 15.50 -23.92
C THR A 56 23.63 15.75 -23.68
N PRO A 57 22.83 16.01 -24.75
CA PRO A 57 21.37 16.13 -24.60
C PRO A 57 20.73 14.95 -23.86
N GLU A 58 21.17 13.73 -24.16
CA GLU A 58 20.67 12.49 -23.56
C GLU A 58 21.00 12.42 -22.06
N GLN A 59 22.20 12.90 -21.66
CA GLN A 59 22.60 12.98 -20.26
C GLN A 59 21.77 14.00 -19.49
N ARG A 60 21.50 15.16 -20.10
CA ARG A 60 20.63 16.21 -19.52
C ARG A 60 19.22 15.68 -19.30
N GLU A 61 18.65 15.05 -20.33
CA GLU A 61 17.31 14.44 -20.23
C GLU A 61 17.26 13.35 -19.16
N LYS A 62 18.26 12.49 -19.10
CA LYS A 62 18.37 11.46 -18.04
C LYS A 62 18.38 12.08 -16.64
N PHE A 63 19.16 13.14 -16.41
CA PHE A 63 19.24 13.79 -15.10
C PHE A 63 17.93 14.49 -14.73
N LEU A 64 17.27 15.15 -15.69
CA LEU A 64 15.94 15.73 -15.48
C LEU A 64 14.88 14.67 -15.15
N ASN A 65 14.92 13.51 -15.81
CA ASN A 65 14.03 12.40 -15.50
C ASN A 65 14.29 11.84 -14.09
N ILE A 66 15.55 11.72 -13.67
CA ILE A 66 15.87 11.31 -12.30
C ILE A 66 15.31 12.31 -11.27
N ILE A 67 15.49 13.62 -11.50
CA ILE A 67 14.95 14.67 -10.62
C ILE A 67 13.42 14.53 -10.53
N LYS A 68 12.74 14.39 -11.65
CA LYS A 68 11.29 14.22 -11.73
C LYS A 68 10.84 12.97 -10.95
N ASP A 69 11.50 11.83 -11.14
CA ASP A 69 11.15 10.58 -10.48
C ASP A 69 11.35 10.66 -8.96
N GLN A 70 12.45 11.28 -8.51
CA GLN A 70 12.68 11.49 -7.07
C GLN A 70 11.69 12.49 -6.46
N SER A 71 11.26 13.50 -7.22
CA SER A 71 10.22 14.45 -6.79
C SER A 71 8.88 13.76 -6.64
N ASN A 72 8.47 12.91 -7.59
CA ASN A 72 7.25 12.11 -7.51
C ASN A 72 7.30 11.14 -6.31
N ARG A 73 8.46 10.54 -6.06
CA ARG A 73 8.67 9.68 -4.88
C ARG A 73 8.44 10.44 -3.57
N LEU A 74 8.95 11.69 -3.48
CA LEU A 74 8.75 12.55 -2.31
C LEU A 74 7.27 12.89 -2.11
N ILE A 75 6.57 13.27 -3.17
CA ILE A 75 5.13 13.55 -3.12
C ILE A 75 4.38 12.34 -2.56
N ASN A 76 4.58 11.16 -3.14
CA ASN A 76 3.93 9.93 -2.68
C ASN A 76 4.27 9.59 -1.22
N LEU A 77 5.51 9.83 -0.77
CA LEU A 77 5.88 9.61 0.63
C LEU A 77 5.12 10.55 1.57
N VAL A 78 5.05 11.85 1.22
CA VAL A 78 4.32 12.85 2.03
C VAL A 78 2.83 12.53 2.08
N GLU A 79 2.20 12.16 0.96
CA GLU A 79 0.79 11.77 0.91
C GLU A 79 0.51 10.54 1.78
N ASN A 80 1.38 9.54 1.73
CA ASN A 80 1.27 8.35 2.58
C ASN A 80 1.44 8.69 4.06
N LEU A 81 2.36 9.58 4.42
CA LEU A 81 2.54 10.05 5.80
C LEU A 81 1.31 10.82 6.32
N LEU A 82 0.73 11.68 5.48
CA LEU A 82 -0.51 12.38 5.81
C LEU A 82 -1.68 11.40 6.00
N THR A 83 -1.75 10.37 5.15
CA THR A 83 -2.75 9.30 5.28
C THR A 83 -2.57 8.55 6.59
N VAL A 84 -1.34 8.13 6.93
CA VAL A 84 -1.04 7.45 8.21
C VAL A 84 -1.39 8.34 9.41
N SER A 85 -1.05 9.64 9.35
CA SER A 85 -1.36 10.60 10.40
C SER A 85 -2.87 10.78 10.61
N LYS A 86 -3.65 10.90 9.51
CA LYS A 86 -5.11 10.98 9.58
C LYS A 86 -5.73 9.70 10.14
N MET A 87 -5.22 8.54 9.75
CA MET A 87 -5.69 7.24 10.26
C MET A 87 -5.48 7.05 11.76
N GLN A 88 -4.45 7.68 12.34
CA GLN A 88 -4.18 7.65 13.78
C GLN A 88 -5.06 8.62 14.57
N SER A 89 -5.62 9.62 13.92
CA SER A 89 -6.62 10.49 14.54
C SER A 89 -7.99 9.86 14.34
N ASP A 90 -8.74 9.62 15.44
CA ASP A 90 -10.13 9.11 15.40
C ASP A 90 -11.11 10.09 14.68
N LYS A 91 -10.58 11.08 13.97
CA LYS A 91 -11.35 12.14 13.29
C LYS A 91 -11.54 11.87 11.80
N GLU A 92 -11.00 10.80 11.24
CA GLU A 92 -11.21 10.49 9.82
C GLU A 92 -12.61 9.89 9.63
N LEU A 93 -13.54 10.71 9.15
CA LEU A 93 -14.90 10.27 8.81
C LEU A 93 -14.84 9.37 7.56
N MET A 94 -15.33 8.16 7.68
CA MET A 94 -15.51 7.24 6.56
C MET A 94 -16.89 7.42 5.94
N ILE A 95 -16.96 7.57 4.63
CA ILE A 95 -18.21 7.75 3.90
C ILE A 95 -18.55 6.44 3.18
N TYR A 96 -19.30 5.59 3.84
CA TYR A 96 -19.69 4.29 3.30
C TYR A 96 -20.76 4.43 2.22
N LYS A 97 -20.60 3.65 1.16
CA LYS A 97 -21.57 3.49 0.06
C LYS A 97 -21.65 2.00 -0.34
N SER A 98 -22.84 1.58 -0.70
CA SER A 98 -23.06 0.28 -1.35
C SER A 98 -22.61 0.36 -2.81
N ILE A 99 -21.61 -0.43 -3.20
CA ILE A 99 -20.98 -0.36 -4.52
C ILE A 99 -20.91 -1.73 -5.21
N ASP A 100 -20.95 -1.70 -6.52
CA ASP A 100 -20.54 -2.82 -7.37
C ASP A 100 -19.02 -2.80 -7.52
N VAL A 101 -18.36 -3.93 -7.24
CA VAL A 101 -16.89 -4.01 -7.23
C VAL A 101 -16.25 -3.96 -8.62
N PRO A 102 -16.79 -4.64 -9.66
CA PRO A 102 -16.14 -4.73 -10.97
C PRO A 102 -15.75 -3.39 -11.61
N PRO A 103 -16.59 -2.34 -11.63
CA PRO A 103 -16.22 -1.06 -12.24
C PRO A 103 -14.99 -0.41 -11.60
N PHE A 104 -14.82 -0.56 -10.28
CA PHE A 104 -13.65 -0.03 -9.57
C PHE A 104 -12.38 -0.80 -9.92
N VAL A 105 -12.47 -2.13 -10.00
CA VAL A 105 -11.34 -2.98 -10.40
C VAL A 105 -10.91 -2.64 -11.81
N ASP A 106 -11.85 -2.57 -12.76
CA ASP A 106 -11.55 -2.25 -14.17
C ASP A 106 -10.88 -0.87 -14.30
N ALA A 107 -11.38 0.14 -13.60
CA ALA A 107 -10.78 1.47 -13.60
C ALA A 107 -9.34 1.46 -13.07
N CYS A 108 -9.10 0.79 -11.94
CA CYS A 108 -7.76 0.68 -11.34
C CYS A 108 -6.80 -0.10 -12.25
N VAL A 109 -7.25 -1.20 -12.86
CA VAL A 109 -6.44 -1.98 -13.81
C VAL A 109 -6.04 -1.13 -15.01
N GLN A 110 -6.95 -0.32 -15.56
CA GLN A 110 -6.63 0.57 -16.69
C GLN A 110 -5.59 1.64 -16.30
N MET A 111 -5.67 2.20 -15.08
CA MET A 111 -4.69 3.17 -14.58
C MET A 111 -3.30 2.54 -14.48
N ILE A 112 -3.19 1.37 -13.86
CA ILE A 112 -1.92 0.66 -13.66
C ILE A 112 -1.35 0.14 -14.99
N LYS A 113 -2.18 -0.33 -15.91
CA LYS A 113 -1.78 -0.79 -17.26
C LYS A 113 -1.10 0.31 -18.07
N ASN A 114 -1.49 1.57 -17.89
CA ASN A 114 -0.82 2.69 -18.54
C ASN A 114 0.60 2.92 -18.01
N GLN A 115 0.86 2.58 -16.75
CA GLN A 115 2.17 2.70 -16.11
C GLN A 115 3.07 1.49 -16.43
N TYR A 116 2.53 0.27 -16.38
CA TYR A 116 3.25 -0.99 -16.62
C TYR A 116 2.79 -1.65 -17.92
N LYS A 117 3.17 -1.07 -19.05
CA LYS A 117 2.67 -1.44 -20.40
C LYS A 117 3.04 -2.84 -20.85
N THR A 118 4.08 -3.43 -20.29
CA THR A 118 4.59 -4.77 -20.65
C THR A 118 3.83 -5.90 -19.96
N HIS A 119 3.19 -5.62 -18.82
CA HIS A 119 2.49 -6.63 -18.03
C HIS A 119 1.14 -7.02 -18.67
N LYS A 120 0.76 -8.26 -18.44
CA LYS A 120 -0.58 -8.77 -18.77
C LYS A 120 -1.46 -8.72 -17.53
N TYR A 121 -2.69 -8.23 -17.67
CA TYR A 121 -3.68 -8.20 -16.60
C TYR A 121 -4.86 -9.08 -17.01
N VAL A 122 -5.13 -10.10 -16.19
CA VAL A 122 -6.24 -11.03 -16.37
C VAL A 122 -7.23 -10.78 -15.25
N VAL A 123 -8.43 -10.36 -15.61
CA VAL A 123 -9.48 -10.01 -14.66
C VAL A 123 -10.61 -11.01 -14.78
N ASN A 124 -11.03 -11.58 -13.67
CA ASN A 124 -12.12 -12.55 -13.59
C ASN A 124 -13.12 -12.16 -12.51
N TYR A 125 -14.40 -12.29 -12.82
CA TYR A 125 -15.50 -12.00 -11.89
C TYR A 125 -16.44 -13.17 -11.81
N ASP A 126 -16.89 -13.50 -10.59
CA ASP A 126 -18.04 -14.39 -10.44
C ASP A 126 -19.32 -13.75 -11.00
N LYS A 127 -20.25 -14.60 -11.43
CA LYS A 127 -21.57 -14.14 -11.85
C LYS A 127 -22.38 -13.69 -10.63
N ASN A 128 -23.12 -12.59 -10.78
CA ASN A 128 -24.03 -12.07 -9.75
C ASN A 128 -23.33 -11.71 -8.42
N LEU A 129 -22.16 -11.05 -8.51
CA LEU A 129 -21.47 -10.56 -7.32
C LEU A 129 -22.38 -9.63 -6.51
N PRO A 130 -22.49 -9.82 -5.20
CA PRO A 130 -23.18 -8.88 -4.34
C PRO A 130 -22.38 -7.59 -4.21
N LYS A 131 -23.08 -6.50 -3.91
CA LYS A 131 -22.44 -5.23 -3.55
C LYS A 131 -21.71 -5.35 -2.20
N ILE A 132 -20.79 -4.43 -1.96
CA ILE A 132 -20.10 -4.27 -0.68
C ILE A 132 -20.31 -2.84 -0.14
N MET A 133 -20.26 -2.70 1.20
CA MET A 133 -20.37 -1.41 1.87
C MET A 133 -18.99 -0.88 2.24
N VAL A 134 -18.47 0.09 1.48
CA VAL A 134 -17.11 0.64 1.66
C VAL A 134 -17.06 2.14 1.37
N ASP A 135 -16.02 2.80 1.85
CA ASP A 135 -15.63 4.13 1.38
C ASP A 135 -14.95 3.98 0.01
N THR A 136 -15.52 4.61 -1.01
CA THR A 136 -15.10 4.44 -2.42
C THR A 136 -13.67 4.87 -2.68
N ASP A 137 -13.23 5.98 -2.09
CA ASP A 137 -11.91 6.54 -2.30
C ASP A 137 -10.84 5.66 -1.62
N LYS A 138 -11.17 5.17 -0.42
CA LYS A 138 -10.30 4.25 0.32
C LYS A 138 -10.24 2.87 -0.34
N PHE A 139 -11.36 2.39 -0.87
CA PHE A 139 -11.39 1.14 -1.62
C PHE A 139 -10.55 1.22 -2.91
N GLN A 140 -10.66 2.32 -3.65
CA GLN A 140 -9.81 2.57 -4.81
C GLN A 140 -8.32 2.63 -4.43
N GLN A 141 -7.98 3.24 -3.30
CA GLN A 141 -6.60 3.28 -2.79
C GLN A 141 -6.06 1.89 -2.47
N ILE A 142 -6.87 1.02 -1.87
CA ILE A 142 -6.52 -0.39 -1.62
C ILE A 142 -6.22 -1.11 -2.94
N LEU A 143 -7.13 -1.01 -3.92
CA LEU A 143 -6.98 -1.64 -5.23
C LEU A 143 -5.70 -1.20 -5.94
N LEU A 144 -5.50 0.11 -6.06
CA LEU A 144 -4.31 0.68 -6.71
C LEU A 144 -3.02 0.18 -6.03
N ASN A 145 -2.97 0.18 -4.70
CA ASN A 145 -1.78 -0.27 -3.99
C ASN A 145 -1.49 -1.77 -4.19
N LEU A 146 -2.50 -2.63 -4.17
CA LEU A 146 -2.30 -4.06 -4.38
C LEU A 146 -1.90 -4.39 -5.81
N ILE A 147 -2.54 -3.76 -6.82
CA ILE A 147 -2.24 -3.99 -8.24
C ILE A 147 -0.87 -3.39 -8.61
N ASP A 148 -0.52 -2.21 -8.08
CA ASP A 148 0.80 -1.60 -8.25
C ASP A 148 1.90 -2.49 -7.65
N ASN A 149 1.71 -2.99 -6.43
CA ASN A 149 2.66 -3.92 -5.81
C ASN A 149 2.84 -5.20 -6.63
N ALA A 150 1.74 -5.82 -7.08
CA ALA A 150 1.78 -7.02 -7.93
C ALA A 150 2.59 -6.79 -9.23
N SER A 151 2.39 -5.62 -9.86
CA SER A 151 3.12 -5.24 -11.07
C SER A 151 4.60 -4.96 -10.80
N LYS A 152 4.87 -4.24 -9.73
CA LYS A 152 6.20 -3.74 -9.36
C LYS A 152 7.17 -4.83 -8.88
N TYR A 153 6.65 -5.84 -8.17
CA TYR A 153 7.45 -6.94 -7.66
C TYR A 153 7.52 -8.14 -8.61
N SER A 154 6.82 -8.06 -9.74
CA SER A 154 6.89 -9.03 -10.83
C SER A 154 7.96 -8.67 -11.87
N LYS A 155 8.41 -9.67 -12.61
CA LYS A 155 9.30 -9.43 -13.76
C LYS A 155 8.51 -8.76 -14.89
N GLU A 156 9.22 -8.04 -15.75
CA GLU A 156 8.62 -7.50 -16.99
C GLU A 156 7.93 -8.60 -17.79
N ALA A 157 6.81 -8.25 -18.44
CA ALA A 157 5.99 -9.13 -19.23
C ALA A 157 5.31 -10.29 -18.48
N SER A 158 5.34 -10.30 -17.13
CA SER A 158 4.59 -11.27 -16.32
C SER A 158 3.09 -10.97 -16.32
N THR A 159 2.33 -11.90 -15.78
CA THR A 159 0.87 -11.77 -15.65
C THR A 159 0.50 -11.42 -14.21
N VAL A 160 -0.42 -10.47 -14.06
CA VAL A 160 -1.11 -10.16 -12.81
C VAL A 160 -2.57 -10.60 -12.97
N TRP A 161 -3.03 -11.48 -12.08
CA TRP A 161 -4.42 -11.93 -12.04
C TRP A 161 -5.17 -11.18 -10.96
N ILE A 162 -6.33 -10.67 -11.32
CA ILE A 162 -7.25 -10.04 -10.39
C ILE A 162 -8.55 -10.83 -10.46
N SER A 163 -9.05 -11.29 -9.34
CA SER A 163 -10.34 -11.97 -9.30
C SER A 163 -11.22 -11.42 -8.19
N VAL A 164 -12.53 -11.41 -8.46
CA VAL A 164 -13.54 -11.09 -7.45
C VAL A 164 -14.52 -12.23 -7.39
N ASN A 165 -14.61 -12.86 -6.24
CA ASN A 165 -15.40 -14.05 -6.01
C ASN A 165 -16.35 -13.85 -4.83
N GLN A 166 -17.51 -14.52 -4.85
CA GLN A 166 -18.41 -14.56 -3.72
C GLN A 166 -18.16 -15.82 -2.90
N ASN A 167 -17.97 -15.67 -1.59
CA ASN A 167 -18.08 -16.78 -0.65
C ASN A 167 -19.50 -16.85 -0.10
N TYR A 168 -20.30 -17.77 -0.64
CA TYR A 168 -21.70 -17.92 -0.27
C TYR A 168 -21.91 -18.38 1.18
N SER A 169 -20.99 -19.19 1.73
CA SER A 169 -21.12 -19.73 3.09
C SER A 169 -20.94 -18.66 4.16
N GLU A 170 -20.10 -17.66 3.89
CA GLU A 170 -19.77 -16.58 4.82
C GLU A 170 -20.43 -15.23 4.45
N ASN A 171 -21.15 -15.21 3.32
CA ASN A 171 -21.74 -14.01 2.75
C ASN A 171 -20.73 -12.87 2.59
N THR A 172 -19.58 -13.19 1.98
CA THR A 172 -18.49 -12.23 1.76
C THR A 172 -18.12 -12.16 0.28
N VAL A 173 -17.49 -11.03 -0.09
CA VAL A 173 -16.83 -10.82 -1.38
C VAL A 173 -15.33 -10.84 -1.16
N ILE A 174 -14.63 -11.67 -1.91
CA ILE A 174 -13.18 -11.84 -1.87
C ILE A 174 -12.58 -11.23 -3.13
N LEU A 175 -11.81 -10.18 -2.97
CA LEU A 175 -10.95 -9.63 -4.00
C LEU A 175 -9.55 -10.25 -3.86
N SER A 176 -9.05 -10.87 -4.91
CA SER A 176 -7.69 -11.44 -4.96
C SER A 176 -6.85 -10.74 -6.02
N VAL A 177 -5.61 -10.41 -5.68
CA VAL A 177 -4.58 -9.93 -6.60
C VAL A 177 -3.38 -10.85 -6.50
N LYS A 178 -3.10 -11.59 -7.57
CA LYS A 178 -2.02 -12.58 -7.65
C LYS A 178 -0.98 -12.17 -8.66
N ASP A 179 0.28 -12.35 -8.30
CA ASP A 179 1.44 -12.03 -9.12
C ASP A 179 2.37 -13.25 -9.35
N GLU A 180 3.28 -13.11 -10.31
CA GLU A 180 4.40 -14.04 -10.59
C GLU A 180 5.73 -13.47 -10.10
N GLY A 181 5.70 -12.67 -9.06
CA GLY A 181 6.86 -11.95 -8.53
C GLY A 181 7.84 -12.82 -7.77
N ILE A 182 8.65 -12.15 -6.99
CA ILE A 182 9.74 -12.76 -6.20
C ILE A 182 9.23 -13.61 -5.03
N GLY A 183 7.94 -13.54 -4.70
CA GLY A 183 7.38 -14.17 -3.50
C GLY A 183 7.80 -13.48 -2.20
N ILE A 184 7.25 -13.98 -1.10
CA ILE A 184 7.48 -13.48 0.26
C ILE A 184 7.86 -14.68 1.13
N ALA A 185 8.99 -14.59 1.82
CA ALA A 185 9.40 -15.63 2.75
C ALA A 185 8.41 -15.74 3.92
N GLN A 186 8.17 -16.95 4.41
CA GLN A 186 7.19 -17.21 5.48
C GLN A 186 7.45 -16.36 6.74
N GLU A 187 8.71 -16.14 7.07
CA GLU A 187 9.15 -15.32 8.21
C GLU A 187 8.86 -13.83 8.06
N ASP A 188 8.64 -13.36 6.83
CA ASP A 188 8.37 -11.95 6.51
C ASP A 188 6.90 -11.64 6.31
N ILE A 189 6.03 -12.65 6.17
CA ILE A 189 4.59 -12.49 5.93
C ILE A 189 3.94 -11.55 6.97
N ASN A 190 4.28 -11.70 8.25
CA ASN A 190 3.74 -10.85 9.30
C ASN A 190 4.36 -9.46 9.32
N LYS A 191 5.57 -9.30 8.77
CA LYS A 191 6.31 -8.03 8.79
C LYS A 191 5.92 -7.09 7.67
N ILE A 192 5.49 -7.60 6.51
CA ILE A 192 5.18 -6.78 5.33
C ILE A 192 4.07 -5.75 5.57
N PHE A 193 3.23 -5.96 6.57
CA PHE A 193 2.17 -5.03 6.98
C PHE A 193 2.61 -3.99 8.01
N ASN A 194 3.87 -4.03 8.49
CA ASN A 194 4.39 -3.03 9.41
C ASN A 194 4.77 -1.74 8.66
N LYS A 195 4.75 -0.62 9.39
CA LYS A 195 5.19 0.68 8.84
C LYS A 195 6.64 0.60 8.38
N PHE A 196 6.91 1.13 7.15
CA PHE A 196 8.24 1.14 6.54
C PHE A 196 8.87 -0.23 6.33
N SER A 197 8.09 -1.29 6.43
CA SER A 197 8.59 -2.63 6.21
C SER A 197 8.94 -2.83 4.73
N ARG A 198 10.15 -3.29 4.49
CA ARG A 198 10.65 -3.70 3.17
C ARG A 198 11.44 -4.98 3.35
N ILE A 199 11.19 -5.95 2.48
CA ILE A 199 12.00 -7.17 2.44
C ILE A 199 13.36 -6.77 1.85
N ASP A 200 14.44 -6.87 2.63
CA ASP A 200 15.78 -6.56 2.15
C ASP A 200 16.37 -7.75 1.41
N SER A 201 16.29 -7.70 0.10
CA SER A 201 16.93 -8.66 -0.79
C SER A 201 17.60 -7.94 -1.96
N PRO A 202 18.61 -8.54 -2.62
CA PRO A 202 19.23 -7.96 -3.80
C PRO A 202 18.23 -7.64 -4.91
N LEU A 203 17.12 -8.36 -4.99
CA LEU A 203 16.06 -8.18 -5.98
C LEU A 203 15.17 -6.98 -5.64
N THR A 204 14.86 -6.75 -4.34
CA THR A 204 13.97 -5.67 -3.90
C THR A 204 14.66 -4.32 -3.75
N ARG A 205 16.00 -4.29 -3.61
CA ARG A 205 16.77 -3.03 -3.48
C ARG A 205 16.58 -2.08 -4.64
N LYS A 206 16.37 -2.59 -5.85
CA LYS A 206 16.12 -1.77 -7.06
C LYS A 206 14.66 -1.32 -7.16
N ILE A 207 13.76 -1.94 -6.43
CA ILE A 207 12.33 -1.65 -6.48
C ILE A 207 12.04 -0.46 -5.59
N GLN A 208 11.49 0.60 -6.19
CA GLN A 208 11.16 1.82 -5.45
C GLN A 208 9.91 1.62 -4.59
N GLY A 209 9.96 2.03 -3.33
CA GLY A 209 8.83 1.99 -2.40
C GLY A 209 9.22 2.52 -1.02
N ASN A 210 8.25 3.06 -0.31
CA ASN A 210 8.44 3.62 1.03
C ASN A 210 8.01 2.68 2.16
N GLY A 211 7.52 1.46 1.85
CA GLY A 211 7.09 0.48 2.85
C GLY A 211 5.84 0.87 3.66
N LEU A 212 5.07 1.87 3.20
CA LEU A 212 3.83 2.29 3.85
C LEU A 212 2.58 1.74 3.18
N GLY A 213 2.66 1.34 1.90
CA GLY A 213 1.49 0.94 1.12
C GLY A 213 0.69 -0.19 1.75
N LEU A 214 1.32 -1.33 2.07
CA LEU A 214 0.63 -2.48 2.67
C LEU A 214 0.13 -2.19 4.09
N TYR A 215 0.85 -1.39 4.88
CA TYR A 215 0.36 -0.92 6.16
C TYR A 215 -0.92 -0.09 6.01
N ILE A 216 -0.94 0.86 5.06
CA ILE A 216 -2.12 1.68 4.75
C ILE A 216 -3.26 0.78 4.27
N THR A 217 -2.99 -0.14 3.35
CA THR A 217 -3.99 -1.09 2.85
C THR A 217 -4.63 -1.88 3.97
N LYS A 218 -3.82 -2.49 4.85
CA LYS A 218 -4.34 -3.27 6.00
C LYS A 218 -5.19 -2.40 6.91
N THR A 219 -4.71 -1.22 7.29
CA THR A 219 -5.44 -0.30 8.17
C THR A 219 -6.78 0.14 7.56
N LEU A 220 -6.81 0.44 6.25
CA LEU A 220 -8.04 0.81 5.55
C LEU A 220 -9.04 -0.34 5.49
N VAL A 221 -8.57 -1.55 5.18
CA VAL A 221 -9.41 -2.75 5.15
C VAL A 221 -10.02 -3.01 6.53
N GLU A 222 -9.20 -2.98 7.60
CA GLU A 222 -9.65 -3.19 8.98
C GLU A 222 -10.65 -2.10 9.42
N LYS A 223 -10.42 -0.82 9.10
CA LYS A 223 -11.35 0.27 9.38
C LYS A 223 -12.69 0.11 8.66
N MET A 224 -12.71 -0.55 7.51
CA MET A 224 -13.94 -0.89 6.78
C MET A 224 -14.51 -2.26 7.16
N ASN A 225 -14.12 -2.82 8.32
CA ASN A 225 -14.56 -4.12 8.82
C ASN A 225 -14.31 -5.28 7.86
N GLY A 226 -13.27 -5.17 7.03
CA GLY A 226 -12.78 -6.22 6.16
C GLY A 226 -11.57 -6.94 6.75
N GLU A 227 -11.10 -7.96 6.04
CA GLU A 227 -9.91 -8.72 6.37
C GLU A 227 -8.94 -8.72 5.18
N ILE A 228 -7.64 -8.72 5.45
CA ILE A 228 -6.61 -8.89 4.44
C ILE A 228 -5.70 -10.05 4.83
N CYS A 229 -5.42 -10.92 3.88
CA CYS A 229 -4.46 -11.99 4.03
C CYS A 229 -3.56 -12.09 2.79
N VAL A 230 -2.46 -12.81 2.93
CA VAL A 230 -1.52 -13.09 1.86
C VAL A 230 -1.10 -14.55 1.89
N GLU A 231 -1.10 -15.15 0.73
CA GLU A 231 -0.51 -16.46 0.47
C GLU A 231 0.68 -16.24 -0.46
N SER A 232 1.84 -16.75 -0.09
CA SER A 232 3.03 -16.64 -0.92
C SER A 232 3.81 -17.95 -0.91
N LYS A 233 4.48 -18.20 -2.04
CA LYS A 233 5.36 -19.35 -2.27
C LYS A 233 6.72 -18.81 -2.68
N GLU A 234 7.64 -19.67 -3.06
CA GLU A 234 8.96 -19.31 -3.60
C GLU A 234 8.89 -18.37 -4.82
N LYS A 235 7.77 -18.41 -5.55
CA LYS A 235 7.48 -17.51 -6.69
C LYS A 235 6.04 -17.06 -6.62
N GLY A 236 5.88 -15.74 -6.65
CA GLY A 236 4.57 -15.09 -6.66
C GLY A 236 3.92 -14.99 -5.30
N SER A 237 3.00 -14.04 -5.21
CA SER A 237 2.19 -13.77 -4.04
C SER A 237 0.74 -13.58 -4.45
N GLU A 238 -0.18 -13.89 -3.54
CA GLU A 238 -1.60 -13.65 -3.71
C GLU A 238 -2.12 -12.91 -2.48
N PHE A 239 -2.51 -11.65 -2.67
CA PHE A 239 -3.16 -10.86 -1.64
C PHE A 239 -4.66 -10.96 -1.79
N LYS A 240 -5.36 -11.25 -0.70
CA LYS A 240 -6.82 -11.36 -0.66
C LYS A 240 -7.37 -10.34 0.32
N VAL A 241 -8.37 -9.59 -0.13
CA VAL A 241 -9.14 -8.67 0.70
C VAL A 241 -10.58 -9.14 0.74
N ILE A 242 -11.15 -9.23 1.92
CA ILE A 242 -12.45 -9.84 2.19
C ILE A 242 -13.35 -8.78 2.82
N PHE A 243 -14.51 -8.54 2.22
CA PHE A 243 -15.55 -7.67 2.76
C PHE A 243 -16.87 -8.43 2.89
N LYS A 244 -17.70 -8.06 3.85
CA LYS A 244 -19.07 -8.57 3.95
C LYS A 244 -19.88 -8.04 2.76
N SER A 245 -20.75 -8.91 2.22
CA SER A 245 -21.73 -8.51 1.24
C SER A 245 -22.69 -7.49 1.84
N ALA A 246 -23.03 -6.44 1.08
CA ALA A 246 -24.06 -5.50 1.49
C ALA A 246 -25.42 -6.18 1.55
N THR A 247 -26.22 -5.79 2.51
CA THR A 247 -27.61 -6.25 2.62
C THR A 247 -28.54 -5.36 1.77
N PRO A 248 -29.74 -5.83 1.40
CA PRO A 248 -30.72 -4.99 0.72
C PRO A 248 -31.08 -3.70 1.48
N GLU A 249 -30.94 -3.71 2.80
CA GLU A 249 -31.17 -2.55 3.66
C GLU A 249 -30.07 -1.47 3.55
N ASP A 250 -28.91 -1.84 3.00
CA ASP A 250 -27.76 -0.97 2.80
C ASP A 250 -27.84 -0.22 1.47
N ASP A 251 -28.69 -0.65 0.55
CA ASP A 251 -28.88 -0.01 -0.76
C ASP A 251 -29.47 1.39 -0.58
N GLY A 252 -28.72 2.40 -0.98
CA GLY A 252 -29.11 3.80 -0.86
C GLY A 252 -28.76 4.48 0.48
N LYS A 253 -28.25 3.75 1.48
CA LYS A 253 -27.75 4.36 2.72
C LYS A 253 -26.34 4.95 2.51
N LYS A 254 -26.18 6.17 2.98
CA LYS A 254 -24.90 6.84 3.15
C LYS A 254 -24.62 6.83 4.65
N ALA A 255 -23.80 5.91 5.14
CA ALA A 255 -23.40 5.90 6.54
C ALA A 255 -22.12 6.74 6.71
N ILE A 256 -22.13 7.59 7.74
CA ILE A 256 -20.96 8.38 8.15
C ILE A 256 -20.57 7.83 9.52
N CYS A 257 -19.39 7.26 9.64
CA CYS A 257 -18.82 6.78 10.91
C CYS A 257 -17.55 7.54 11.23
#